data_e1d0181c5201831b15a39184a7642b0a
#
_entry.id   e1d0181c5201831b15a39184a7642b0a
#
_cell.length_a   1.000
_cell.length_b   1.000
_cell.length_c   1.000
_cell.angle_alpha   90.00
_cell.angle_beta   90.00
_cell.angle_gamma   90.00
#
_symmetry.space_group_name_H-M   'P 1'
#
loop_
_entity.id
_entity.type
_entity.pdbx_description
1 polymer ?
#
loop_
_entity_poly.entity_id
_entity_poly.type
_entity_poly.pdbx_seq_one_letter_code
_entity_poly.pdbx_strand_id
1 'polypeptide(L)'
;MKTTSAHIVVAGGGVAGMEAAGTLAEMGYRVTMIEKDDEPGGHLLQWHALFPDRRPADEVRNYLRKHIEQRNLSIITGTTVEKIRHHGSGVLVSLSGGTEEKADAVIVATGFDLFDARRKEEYGYGIYDNVITSAELEGMFNRGRVAKADGSVPARIGLIHCVGSRDEKVNNNHCSKVCCVTAVKQAIEIRKMLPSCEVFCFYMDMRMYGPYYEELYRESQEFHNVNFIRGKVSEASVNINNRLVIKVEDTLAGRPLKMELDIMVLMVGMEMAGAGMKLAESSGMKRGINRFLETADHHYGNNLSGIKGIFYAGTCTAPMN
;
A
#
# COMPACT_ATOMS: atom_id res chain seq x y z
N MET A 1 -16.12 32.74 2.66
CA MET A 1 -15.99 32.19 1.31
C MET A 1 -17.38 31.99 0.71
N LYS A 2 -17.56 32.29 -0.60
CA LYS A 2 -18.82 31.98 -1.27
C LYS A 2 -18.91 30.45 -1.41
N THR A 3 -19.95 29.84 -0.84
CA THR A 3 -20.26 28.45 -1.08
C THR A 3 -20.60 28.27 -2.56
N THR A 4 -19.90 27.38 -3.26
CA THR A 4 -20.24 26.99 -4.62
C THR A 4 -21.40 26.00 -4.55
N SER A 5 -22.35 26.06 -5.47
CA SER A 5 -23.45 25.08 -5.56
C SER A 5 -22.98 23.72 -6.11
N ALA A 6 -21.73 23.61 -6.55
CA ALA A 6 -21.21 22.41 -7.17
C ALA A 6 -21.01 21.28 -6.13
N HIS A 7 -21.45 20.09 -6.50
CA HIS A 7 -21.37 18.88 -5.70
C HIS A 7 -20.32 17.92 -6.24
N ILE A 8 -19.40 17.50 -5.38
CA ILE A 8 -18.33 16.59 -5.75
C ILE A 8 -18.47 15.30 -4.92
N VAL A 9 -18.43 14.16 -5.60
CA VAL A 9 -18.34 12.85 -4.93
C VAL A 9 -16.88 12.42 -4.89
N VAL A 10 -16.42 11.91 -3.75
CA VAL A 10 -15.08 11.31 -3.58
C VAL A 10 -15.26 9.81 -3.30
N ALA A 11 -14.79 8.97 -4.20
CA ALA A 11 -14.90 7.52 -4.13
C ALA A 11 -13.64 6.92 -3.47
N GLY A 12 -13.71 6.61 -2.19
CA GLY A 12 -12.65 6.09 -1.33
C GLY A 12 -12.24 7.07 -0.23
N GLY A 13 -12.23 6.62 1.01
CA GLY A 13 -11.87 7.37 2.22
C GLY A 13 -10.47 7.06 2.74
N GLY A 14 -9.53 6.63 1.88
CA GLY A 14 -8.11 6.53 2.22
C GLY A 14 -7.44 7.91 2.27
N VAL A 15 -6.10 7.95 2.44
CA VAL A 15 -5.32 9.19 2.57
C VAL A 15 -5.66 10.21 1.47
N ALA A 16 -5.59 9.80 0.20
CA ALA A 16 -5.84 10.69 -0.94
C ALA A 16 -7.30 11.17 -0.99
N GLY A 17 -8.25 10.30 -0.63
CA GLY A 17 -9.67 10.67 -0.62
C GLY A 17 -10.01 11.62 0.52
N MET A 18 -9.50 11.39 1.73
CA MET A 18 -9.70 12.28 2.87
C MET A 18 -9.10 13.67 2.60
N GLU A 19 -7.88 13.73 2.08
CA GLU A 19 -7.23 15.00 1.73
C GLU A 19 -8.00 15.75 0.65
N ALA A 20 -8.40 15.05 -0.43
CA ALA A 20 -9.19 15.65 -1.50
C ALA A 20 -10.55 16.16 -0.99
N ALA A 21 -11.25 15.37 -0.17
CA ALA A 21 -12.55 15.74 0.36
C ALA A 21 -12.47 16.94 1.31
N GLY A 22 -11.50 16.95 2.24
CA GLY A 22 -11.27 18.05 3.16
C GLY A 22 -10.92 19.35 2.44
N THR A 23 -9.97 19.29 1.52
CA THR A 23 -9.56 20.46 0.70
C THR A 23 -10.71 21.02 -0.11
N LEU A 24 -11.50 20.20 -0.79
CA LEU A 24 -12.68 20.66 -1.53
C LEU A 24 -13.72 21.30 -0.61
N ALA A 25 -13.94 20.72 0.56
CA ALA A 25 -14.87 21.28 1.54
C ALA A 25 -14.39 22.66 2.05
N GLU A 26 -13.08 22.83 2.32
CA GLU A 26 -12.49 24.13 2.65
C GLU A 26 -12.64 25.17 1.54
N MET A 27 -12.57 24.74 0.26
CA MET A 27 -12.82 25.59 -0.89
C MET A 27 -14.30 25.98 -1.06
N GLY A 28 -15.21 25.39 -0.25
CA GLY A 28 -16.63 25.71 -0.25
C GLY A 28 -17.49 24.83 -1.15
N TYR A 29 -16.96 23.74 -1.71
CA TYR A 29 -17.76 22.75 -2.43
C TYR A 29 -18.62 21.92 -1.48
N ARG A 30 -19.78 21.46 -1.97
CA ARG A 30 -20.50 20.37 -1.31
C ARG A 30 -19.82 19.06 -1.67
N VAL A 31 -19.45 18.26 -0.68
CA VAL A 31 -18.70 17.01 -0.86
C VAL A 31 -19.46 15.84 -0.26
N THR A 32 -19.52 14.71 -0.98
CA THR A 32 -19.93 13.42 -0.45
C THR A 32 -18.78 12.44 -0.61
N MET A 33 -18.20 11.96 0.50
CA MET A 33 -17.17 10.93 0.48
C MET A 33 -17.81 9.56 0.72
N ILE A 34 -17.50 8.61 -0.14
CA ILE A 34 -18.00 7.22 -0.10
C ILE A 34 -16.86 6.31 0.31
N GLU A 35 -17.01 5.59 1.42
CA GLU A 35 -16.01 4.64 1.95
C GLU A 35 -16.61 3.23 2.09
N LYS A 36 -15.87 2.22 1.62
CA LYS A 36 -16.30 0.82 1.67
C LYS A 36 -16.26 0.21 3.07
N ASP A 37 -15.32 0.66 3.87
CA ASP A 37 -15.13 0.21 5.25
C ASP A 37 -16.00 1.02 6.23
N ASP A 38 -16.09 0.58 7.48
CA ASP A 38 -16.93 1.23 8.50
C ASP A 38 -16.41 2.62 8.91
N GLU A 39 -15.11 2.90 8.68
CA GLU A 39 -14.49 4.20 8.93
C GLU A 39 -13.47 4.58 7.86
N PRO A 40 -13.27 5.90 7.60
CA PRO A 40 -12.21 6.39 6.74
C PRO A 40 -10.83 6.20 7.35
N GLY A 41 -9.82 6.04 6.49
CA GLY A 41 -8.42 5.89 6.89
C GLY A 41 -7.63 4.96 5.96
N GLY A 42 -8.33 4.01 5.30
CA GLY A 42 -7.71 3.04 4.39
C GLY A 42 -6.58 2.29 5.08
N HIS A 43 -5.42 2.18 4.43
CA HIS A 43 -4.28 1.44 4.99
C HIS A 43 -3.68 2.04 6.28
N LEU A 44 -3.92 3.34 6.59
CA LEU A 44 -3.46 3.92 7.87
C LEU A 44 -4.07 3.21 9.09
N LEU A 45 -5.22 2.57 8.94
CA LEU A 45 -5.87 1.80 10.02
C LEU A 45 -5.05 0.56 10.44
N GLN A 46 -4.14 0.11 9.58
CA GLN A 46 -3.38 -1.12 9.78
C GLN A 46 -1.89 -0.87 10.07
N TRP A 47 -1.35 0.24 9.58
CA TRP A 47 0.07 0.53 9.69
C TRP A 47 0.43 1.11 11.05
N HIS A 48 1.61 0.73 11.54
CA HIS A 48 2.19 1.22 12.79
C HIS A 48 2.83 2.59 12.62
N ALA A 49 3.74 2.70 11.67
CA ALA A 49 4.48 3.93 11.44
C ALA A 49 4.77 4.14 9.95
N LEU A 50 4.94 5.39 9.55
CA LEU A 50 5.18 5.82 8.19
C LEU A 50 6.67 6.16 7.98
N PHE A 51 7.18 5.95 6.79
CA PHE A 51 8.52 6.38 6.40
C PHE A 51 8.49 7.83 5.88
N PRO A 52 9.62 8.57 5.91
CA PRO A 52 10.96 8.10 6.34
C PRO A 52 11.21 8.23 7.84
N ASP A 53 10.53 9.10 8.54
CA ASP A 53 10.77 9.52 9.93
C ASP A 53 10.14 8.61 10.99
N ARG A 54 9.45 7.58 10.56
CA ARG A 54 8.72 6.62 11.41
C ARG A 54 7.61 7.29 12.24
N ARG A 55 6.97 8.29 11.64
CA ARG A 55 5.81 8.96 12.23
C ARG A 55 4.68 7.97 12.48
N PRO A 56 4.04 7.95 13.67
CA PRO A 56 2.91 7.07 13.93
C PRO A 56 1.78 7.26 12.89
N ALA A 57 1.26 6.16 12.33
CA ALA A 57 0.20 6.24 11.32
C ALA A 57 -1.08 6.88 11.89
N ASP A 58 -1.38 6.65 13.17
CA ASP A 58 -2.52 7.23 13.88
C ASP A 58 -2.44 8.76 13.97
N GLU A 59 -1.26 9.34 14.05
CA GLU A 59 -1.10 10.81 14.08
C GLU A 59 -1.57 11.42 12.76
N VAL A 60 -1.15 10.83 11.62
CA VAL A 60 -1.56 11.27 10.29
C VAL A 60 -3.04 11.01 10.06
N ARG A 61 -3.55 9.85 10.49
CA ARG A 61 -4.97 9.53 10.42
C ARG A 61 -5.83 10.55 11.18
N ASN A 62 -5.43 10.90 12.40
CA ASN A 62 -6.14 11.87 13.22
C ASN A 62 -6.12 13.29 12.63
N TYR A 63 -5.01 13.69 11.99
CA TYR A 63 -4.93 14.94 11.25
C TYR A 63 -5.94 14.95 10.08
N LEU A 64 -5.94 13.93 9.24
CA LEU A 64 -6.85 13.80 8.11
C LEU A 64 -8.33 13.70 8.56
N ARG A 65 -8.60 12.99 9.66
CA ARG A 65 -9.95 12.91 10.23
C ARG A 65 -10.49 14.29 10.61
N LYS A 66 -9.69 15.12 11.29
CA LYS A 66 -10.07 16.50 11.60
C LYS A 66 -10.29 17.33 10.34
N HIS A 67 -9.51 17.09 9.29
CA HIS A 67 -9.62 17.80 8.02
C HIS A 67 -10.95 17.52 7.29
N ILE A 68 -11.53 16.34 7.45
CA ILE A 68 -12.83 15.98 6.87
C ILE A 68 -14.05 16.31 7.74
N GLU A 69 -13.86 16.84 8.94
CA GLU A 69 -14.94 17.29 9.83
C GLU A 69 -15.45 18.68 9.41
N GLN A 70 -15.98 18.81 8.17
CA GLN A 70 -16.47 20.05 7.59
C GLN A 70 -18.01 20.02 7.48
N ARG A 71 -18.68 21.17 7.62
CA ARG A 71 -20.15 21.27 7.55
C ARG A 71 -20.76 20.85 6.21
N ASN A 72 -20.02 21.10 5.13
CA ASN A 72 -20.45 20.81 3.75
C ASN A 72 -19.89 19.50 3.21
N LEU A 73 -19.34 18.63 4.09
CA LEU A 73 -18.84 17.31 3.77
C LEU A 73 -19.70 16.25 4.46
N SER A 74 -20.24 15.31 3.67
CA SER A 74 -20.97 14.14 4.14
C SER A 74 -20.14 12.91 3.90
N ILE A 75 -20.16 11.95 4.83
CA ILE A 75 -19.42 10.68 4.73
C ILE A 75 -20.45 9.54 4.74
N ILE A 76 -20.38 8.65 3.76
CA ILE A 76 -21.17 7.42 3.67
C ILE A 76 -20.19 6.26 3.75
N THR A 77 -20.25 5.50 4.84
CA THR A 77 -19.40 4.32 5.11
C THR A 77 -20.14 3.03 4.77
N GLY A 78 -19.44 1.88 4.77
CA GLY A 78 -20.01 0.59 4.43
C GLY A 78 -20.55 0.51 2.99
N THR A 79 -20.12 1.41 2.10
CA THR A 79 -20.72 1.62 0.78
C THR A 79 -19.63 1.75 -0.29
N THR A 80 -19.82 1.11 -1.44
CA THR A 80 -18.94 1.21 -2.59
C THR A 80 -19.58 1.96 -3.74
N VAL A 81 -18.74 2.67 -4.52
CA VAL A 81 -19.16 3.20 -5.83
C VAL A 81 -19.05 2.08 -6.86
N GLU A 82 -20.16 1.75 -7.50
CA GLU A 82 -20.25 0.63 -8.44
C GLU A 82 -20.16 1.07 -9.90
N LYS A 83 -20.69 2.26 -10.21
CA LYS A 83 -20.70 2.82 -11.58
C LYS A 83 -20.77 4.33 -11.58
N ILE A 84 -20.08 4.94 -12.54
CA ILE A 84 -20.15 6.36 -12.84
C ILE A 84 -20.56 6.52 -14.30
N ARG A 85 -21.56 7.36 -14.59
CA ARG A 85 -22.02 7.64 -15.96
C ARG A 85 -22.35 9.14 -16.13
N HIS A 86 -22.23 9.63 -17.35
CA HIS A 86 -22.67 10.99 -17.66
C HIS A 86 -24.16 11.18 -17.39
N HIS A 87 -24.52 12.33 -16.81
CA HIS A 87 -25.90 12.72 -16.56
C HIS A 87 -26.07 14.23 -16.71
N GLY A 88 -26.66 14.69 -17.80
CA GLY A 88 -26.77 16.12 -18.09
C GLY A 88 -25.41 16.79 -18.23
N SER A 89 -25.14 17.83 -17.43
CA SER A 89 -23.86 18.54 -17.39
C SER A 89 -22.84 17.88 -16.42
N GLY A 90 -23.29 16.96 -15.55
CA GLY A 90 -22.49 16.29 -14.51
C GLY A 90 -22.45 14.78 -14.69
N VAL A 91 -22.42 14.08 -13.57
CA VAL A 91 -22.31 12.63 -13.48
C VAL A 91 -23.37 12.06 -12.53
N LEU A 92 -23.75 10.80 -12.77
CA LEU A 92 -24.56 10.00 -11.88
C LEU A 92 -23.72 8.86 -11.34
N VAL A 93 -23.64 8.74 -10.02
CA VAL A 93 -22.83 7.78 -9.28
C VAL A 93 -23.76 6.74 -8.66
N SER A 94 -23.69 5.51 -9.12
CA SER A 94 -24.45 4.38 -8.56
C SER A 94 -23.67 3.76 -7.42
N LEU A 95 -24.32 3.57 -6.28
CA LEU A 95 -23.73 3.02 -5.05
C LEU A 95 -24.23 1.60 -4.80
N SER A 96 -23.47 0.82 -4.02
CA SER A 96 -23.93 -0.46 -3.52
C SER A 96 -25.24 -0.27 -2.74
N GLY A 97 -26.15 -1.24 -2.88
CA GLY A 97 -27.51 -1.11 -2.32
C GLY A 97 -28.51 -0.36 -3.20
N GLY A 98 -28.11 0.04 -4.43
CA GLY A 98 -29.02 0.55 -5.47
C GLY A 98 -29.36 2.03 -5.36
N THR A 99 -28.71 2.78 -4.46
CA THR A 99 -28.87 4.24 -4.41
C THR A 99 -28.02 4.94 -5.46
N GLU A 100 -28.44 6.15 -5.86
CA GLU A 100 -27.73 6.96 -6.85
C GLU A 100 -27.53 8.38 -6.33
N GLU A 101 -26.33 8.92 -6.54
CA GLU A 101 -25.95 10.29 -6.22
C GLU A 101 -25.69 11.09 -7.49
N LYS A 102 -26.31 12.27 -7.61
CA LYS A 102 -26.01 13.22 -8.69
C LYS A 102 -24.92 14.17 -8.26
N ALA A 103 -23.89 14.32 -9.08
CA ALA A 103 -22.76 15.19 -8.80
C ALA A 103 -22.30 15.95 -10.08
N ASP A 104 -21.60 17.04 -9.88
CA ASP A 104 -20.94 17.76 -10.98
C ASP A 104 -19.65 17.06 -11.41
N ALA A 105 -18.95 16.41 -10.46
CA ALA A 105 -17.76 15.63 -10.74
C ALA A 105 -17.54 14.52 -9.67
N VAL A 106 -16.68 13.54 -10.02
CA VAL A 106 -16.22 12.48 -9.11
C VAL A 106 -14.70 12.47 -9.06
N ILE A 107 -14.15 12.34 -7.85
CA ILE A 107 -12.75 11.99 -7.65
C ILE A 107 -12.68 10.51 -7.25
N VAL A 108 -12.03 9.69 -8.08
CA VAL A 108 -11.77 8.28 -7.80
C VAL A 108 -10.47 8.18 -7.02
N ALA A 109 -10.56 7.78 -5.75
CA ALA A 109 -9.46 7.62 -4.81
C ALA A 109 -9.46 6.21 -4.18
N THR A 110 -9.76 5.19 -4.97
CA THR A 110 -9.99 3.80 -4.54
C THR A 110 -8.73 3.07 -4.08
N GLY A 111 -7.56 3.68 -4.21
CA GLY A 111 -6.30 3.16 -3.68
C GLY A 111 -5.82 1.87 -4.35
N PHE A 112 -5.22 1.00 -3.54
CA PHE A 112 -4.61 -0.26 -3.97
C PHE A 112 -4.95 -1.38 -2.98
N ASP A 113 -4.79 -2.62 -3.46
CA ASP A 113 -4.74 -3.81 -2.60
C ASP A 113 -3.30 -4.32 -2.53
N LEU A 114 -2.95 -4.98 -1.43
CA LEU A 114 -1.68 -5.68 -1.31
C LEU A 114 -1.72 -6.95 -2.16
N PHE A 115 -0.60 -7.25 -2.81
CA PHE A 115 -0.47 -8.48 -3.58
C PHE A 115 -0.70 -9.72 -2.70
N ASP A 116 -1.54 -10.64 -3.17
CA ASP A 116 -1.75 -11.92 -2.47
C ASP A 116 -0.51 -12.81 -2.60
N ALA A 117 0.23 -12.94 -1.49
CA ALA A 117 1.47 -13.70 -1.44
C ALA A 117 1.29 -15.21 -1.69
N ARG A 118 0.07 -15.77 -1.58
CA ARG A 118 -0.23 -17.17 -1.93
C ARG A 118 0.06 -17.49 -3.40
N ARG A 119 0.00 -16.49 -4.27
CA ARG A 119 0.33 -16.59 -5.69
C ARG A 119 1.82 -16.80 -5.97
N LYS A 120 2.66 -16.72 -4.92
CA LYS A 120 4.11 -17.01 -4.94
C LYS A 120 4.39 -18.24 -4.08
N GLU A 121 3.99 -19.40 -4.59
CA GLU A 121 4.06 -20.69 -3.88
C GLU A 121 5.47 -21.03 -3.40
N GLU A 122 6.52 -20.58 -4.13
CA GLU A 122 7.92 -20.79 -3.78
C GLU A 122 8.33 -20.19 -2.43
N TYR A 123 7.54 -19.26 -1.88
CA TYR A 123 7.81 -18.67 -0.56
C TYR A 123 7.03 -19.34 0.58
N GLY A 124 6.05 -20.20 0.29
CA GLY A 124 5.31 -20.97 1.29
C GLY A 124 4.40 -20.15 2.21
N TYR A 125 3.94 -18.96 1.76
CA TYR A 125 2.98 -18.17 2.53
C TYR A 125 1.63 -18.91 2.65
N GLY A 126 1.12 -19.01 3.88
CA GLY A 126 -0.07 -19.80 4.19
C GLY A 126 0.18 -21.32 4.33
N ILE A 127 1.44 -21.76 4.13
CA ILE A 127 1.89 -23.15 4.31
C ILE A 127 2.82 -23.23 5.54
N TYR A 128 3.76 -22.29 5.66
CA TYR A 128 4.70 -22.23 6.78
C TYR A 128 4.31 -21.12 7.75
N ASP A 129 4.12 -21.44 9.02
CA ASP A 129 3.58 -20.54 10.06
C ASP A 129 4.37 -19.25 10.25
N ASN A 130 5.68 -19.27 10.00
CA ASN A 130 6.56 -18.11 10.20
C ASN A 130 6.89 -17.37 8.89
N VAL A 131 6.12 -17.59 7.83
CA VAL A 131 6.13 -16.78 6.62
C VAL A 131 4.97 -15.79 6.67
N ILE A 132 5.28 -14.52 6.81
CA ILE A 132 4.31 -13.44 6.97
C ILE A 132 4.51 -12.34 5.91
N THR A 133 3.52 -11.50 5.73
CA THR A 133 3.61 -10.31 4.87
C THR A 133 4.13 -9.09 5.66
N SER A 134 4.58 -8.06 4.93
CA SER A 134 4.92 -6.75 5.53
C SER A 134 3.76 -6.13 6.29
N ALA A 135 2.53 -6.33 5.86
CA ALA A 135 1.35 -5.82 6.57
C ALA A 135 1.08 -6.57 7.89
N GLU A 136 1.28 -7.88 7.93
CA GLU A 136 1.16 -8.66 9.17
C GLU A 136 2.24 -8.27 10.18
N LEU A 137 3.44 -7.92 9.71
CA LEU A 137 4.50 -7.39 10.56
C LEU A 137 4.13 -6.02 11.16
N GLU A 138 3.48 -5.11 10.39
CA GLU A 138 2.92 -3.85 10.95
C GLU A 138 1.92 -4.16 12.08
N GLY A 139 1.08 -5.17 11.90
CA GLY A 139 0.18 -5.63 12.95
C GLY A 139 0.91 -6.16 14.20
N MET A 140 2.09 -6.76 14.04
CA MET A 140 2.93 -7.16 15.19
C MET A 140 3.49 -5.93 15.91
N PHE A 141 3.95 -4.91 15.18
CA PHE A 141 4.41 -3.65 15.78
C PHE A 141 3.29 -2.95 16.55
N ASN A 142 2.06 -2.89 16.00
CA ASN A 142 0.89 -2.33 16.68
C ASN A 142 0.57 -3.06 18.00
N ARG A 143 0.83 -4.35 18.08
CA ARG A 143 0.69 -5.15 19.31
C ARG A 143 1.90 -5.04 20.26
N GLY A 144 2.95 -4.29 19.88
CA GLY A 144 4.17 -4.12 20.67
C GLY A 144 5.03 -5.39 20.79
N ARG A 145 4.83 -6.39 19.92
CA ARG A 145 5.54 -7.67 20.01
C ARG A 145 5.78 -8.31 18.63
N VAL A 146 7.05 -8.57 18.32
CA VAL A 146 7.45 -9.40 17.18
C VAL A 146 7.83 -10.78 17.71
N ALA A 147 7.09 -11.82 17.30
CA ALA A 147 7.28 -13.19 17.79
C ALA A 147 6.97 -14.21 16.69
N LYS A 148 7.56 -15.41 16.79
CA LYS A 148 7.21 -16.57 15.98
C LYS A 148 5.77 -17.03 16.28
N ALA A 149 5.24 -17.92 15.45
CA ALA A 149 3.90 -18.48 15.64
C ALA A 149 3.74 -19.23 16.98
N ASP A 150 4.83 -19.84 17.49
CA ASP A 150 4.87 -20.48 18.82
C ASP A 150 5.00 -19.49 19.99
N GLY A 151 5.04 -18.20 19.70
CA GLY A 151 5.20 -17.12 20.68
C GLY A 151 6.64 -16.87 21.12
N SER A 152 7.64 -17.62 20.65
CA SER A 152 9.04 -17.40 21.02
C SER A 152 9.64 -16.21 20.25
N VAL A 153 10.72 -15.65 20.81
CA VAL A 153 11.44 -14.51 20.23
C VAL A 153 12.30 -15.00 19.05
N PRO A 154 12.20 -14.38 17.86
CA PRO A 154 13.04 -14.74 16.72
C PRO A 154 14.48 -14.24 16.93
N ALA A 155 15.46 -15.07 16.57
CA ALA A 155 16.87 -14.70 16.53
C ALA A 155 17.29 -14.19 15.15
N ARG A 156 16.58 -14.58 14.08
CA ARG A 156 16.92 -14.21 12.70
C ARG A 156 15.69 -14.01 11.85
N ILE A 157 15.58 -12.80 11.25
CA ILE A 157 14.46 -12.41 10.39
C ILE A 157 14.99 -12.00 9.01
N GLY A 158 14.35 -12.52 7.95
CA GLY A 158 14.63 -12.15 6.56
C GLY A 158 13.49 -11.37 5.92
N LEU A 159 13.76 -10.20 5.33
CA LEU A 159 12.79 -9.41 4.56
C LEU A 159 13.05 -9.63 3.07
N ILE A 160 12.08 -10.20 2.37
CA ILE A 160 12.19 -10.55 0.95
C ILE A 160 11.52 -9.47 0.11
N HIS A 161 12.32 -8.68 -0.61
CA HIS A 161 11.84 -7.56 -1.41
C HIS A 161 11.09 -8.00 -2.67
N CYS A 162 10.24 -7.12 -3.19
CA CYS A 162 9.56 -7.22 -4.49
C CYS A 162 8.68 -8.48 -4.67
N VAL A 163 8.04 -8.97 -3.62
CA VAL A 163 7.10 -10.09 -3.74
C VAL A 163 5.84 -9.63 -4.48
N GLY A 164 5.58 -10.18 -5.66
CA GLY A 164 4.48 -9.77 -6.53
C GLY A 164 4.69 -8.41 -7.23
N SER A 165 5.94 -7.92 -7.31
CA SER A 165 6.35 -6.74 -8.07
C SER A 165 7.56 -7.06 -8.91
N ARG A 166 7.69 -6.46 -10.11
CA ARG A 166 8.77 -6.74 -11.06
C ARG A 166 8.87 -8.25 -11.35
N ASP A 167 7.70 -8.88 -11.52
CA ASP A 167 7.56 -10.33 -11.62
C ASP A 167 6.59 -10.70 -12.74
N GLU A 168 7.14 -11.19 -13.85
CA GLU A 168 6.40 -11.61 -15.04
C GLU A 168 5.49 -12.81 -14.76
N LYS A 169 5.89 -13.72 -13.85
CA LYS A 169 5.11 -14.92 -13.53
C LYS A 169 3.73 -14.62 -12.98
N VAL A 170 3.58 -13.47 -12.31
CA VAL A 170 2.30 -13.00 -11.76
C VAL A 170 1.74 -11.80 -12.53
N ASN A 171 2.38 -11.47 -13.68
CA ASN A 171 1.96 -10.42 -14.58
C ASN A 171 2.01 -8.99 -13.96
N ASN A 172 2.95 -8.77 -13.02
CA ASN A 172 3.20 -7.50 -12.35
C ASN A 172 4.61 -6.99 -12.66
N ASN A 173 4.80 -6.44 -13.86
CA ASN A 173 6.11 -5.97 -14.32
C ASN A 173 6.53 -4.63 -13.69
N HIS A 174 5.60 -3.91 -13.09
CA HIS A 174 5.85 -2.62 -12.46
C HIS A 174 6.56 -2.77 -11.10
N CYS A 175 7.28 -1.72 -10.68
CA CYS A 175 7.79 -1.57 -9.33
C CYS A 175 6.71 -0.94 -8.45
N SER A 176 6.46 -1.51 -7.27
CA SER A 176 5.53 -0.93 -6.29
C SER A 176 6.09 0.29 -5.54
N LYS A 177 7.34 0.70 -5.82
CA LYS A 177 8.05 1.89 -5.29
C LYS A 177 8.28 1.90 -3.78
N VAL A 178 7.52 1.15 -3.00
CA VAL A 178 7.55 1.20 -1.52
C VAL A 178 8.26 0.02 -0.87
N CYS A 179 8.47 -1.13 -1.56
CA CYS A 179 9.03 -2.32 -0.92
C CYS A 179 10.37 -2.06 -0.23
N CYS A 180 11.29 -1.30 -0.90
CA CYS A 180 12.61 -1.02 -0.35
C CYS A 180 12.53 -0.14 0.91
N VAL A 181 11.81 0.97 0.84
CA VAL A 181 11.71 1.89 1.98
C VAL A 181 10.93 1.28 3.14
N THR A 182 9.87 0.49 2.87
CA THR A 182 9.13 -0.25 3.90
C THR A 182 10.01 -1.29 4.57
N ALA A 183 10.81 -2.06 3.80
CA ALA A 183 11.70 -3.06 4.36
C ALA A 183 12.76 -2.42 5.26
N VAL A 184 13.39 -1.32 4.82
CA VAL A 184 14.39 -0.61 5.64
C VAL A 184 13.77 -0.06 6.92
N LYS A 185 12.59 0.57 6.84
CA LYS A 185 11.84 1.04 8.01
C LYS A 185 11.55 -0.11 8.98
N GLN A 186 10.97 -1.20 8.50
CA GLN A 186 10.60 -2.36 9.31
C GLN A 186 11.83 -3.05 9.92
N ALA A 187 12.94 -3.13 9.19
CA ALA A 187 14.21 -3.67 9.70
C ALA A 187 14.72 -2.86 10.90
N ILE A 188 14.66 -1.52 10.84
CA ILE A 188 15.01 -0.65 11.95
C ILE A 188 14.09 -0.89 13.15
N GLU A 189 12.78 -1.00 12.92
CA GLU A 189 11.80 -1.25 13.98
C GLU A 189 12.01 -2.60 14.66
N ILE A 190 12.28 -3.68 13.88
CA ILE A 190 12.67 -4.97 14.43
C ILE A 190 13.91 -4.82 15.33
N ARG A 191 14.97 -4.16 14.83
CA ARG A 191 16.21 -4.00 15.58
C ARG A 191 16.05 -3.16 16.85
N LYS A 192 15.14 -2.20 16.87
CA LYS A 192 14.79 -1.43 18.09
C LYS A 192 14.05 -2.29 19.11
N MET A 193 13.11 -3.12 18.67
CA MET A 193 12.34 -4.00 19.58
C MET A 193 13.13 -5.22 20.02
N LEU A 194 13.99 -5.75 19.15
CA LEU A 194 14.77 -6.98 19.34
C LEU A 194 16.26 -6.72 19.02
N PRO A 195 17.02 -6.06 19.90
CA PRO A 195 18.40 -5.65 19.63
C PRO A 195 19.37 -6.82 19.32
N SER A 196 19.09 -8.04 19.79
CA SER A 196 19.88 -9.24 19.51
C SER A 196 19.47 -10.00 18.24
N CYS A 197 18.35 -9.62 17.60
CA CYS A 197 17.87 -10.28 16.39
C CYS A 197 18.72 -9.87 15.17
N GLU A 198 19.23 -10.82 14.41
CA GLU A 198 19.85 -10.56 13.11
C GLU A 198 18.77 -10.29 12.06
N VAL A 199 18.90 -9.18 11.32
CA VAL A 199 17.94 -8.81 10.28
C VAL A 199 18.64 -8.76 8.93
N PHE A 200 18.04 -9.42 7.93
CA PHE A 200 18.55 -9.52 6.56
C PHE A 200 17.51 -9.00 5.57
N CYS A 201 17.93 -8.12 4.66
CA CYS A 201 17.14 -7.66 3.52
C CYS A 201 17.66 -8.34 2.25
N PHE A 202 16.82 -9.09 1.57
CA PHE A 202 17.14 -9.73 0.28
C PHE A 202 16.52 -8.92 -0.84
N TYR A 203 17.32 -8.33 -1.71
CA TYR A 203 16.88 -7.35 -2.69
C TYR A 203 17.53 -7.55 -4.07
N MET A 204 16.82 -7.16 -5.13
CA MET A 204 17.37 -7.12 -6.49
C MET A 204 18.13 -5.82 -6.76
N ASP A 205 17.44 -4.69 -6.56
CA ASP A 205 17.98 -3.33 -6.61
C ASP A 205 17.39 -2.52 -5.47
N MET A 206 18.20 -1.66 -4.85
CA MET A 206 17.71 -0.73 -3.84
C MET A 206 17.18 0.53 -4.53
N ARG A 207 15.87 0.81 -4.34
CA ARG A 207 15.19 1.97 -4.93
C ARG A 207 14.69 2.90 -3.82
N MET A 208 15.63 3.72 -3.32
CA MET A 208 15.43 4.66 -2.22
C MET A 208 15.63 6.09 -2.77
N TYR A 209 14.61 6.62 -3.45
CA TYR A 209 14.71 7.90 -4.20
C TYR A 209 13.79 9.02 -3.67
N GLY A 210 13.12 8.81 -2.55
CA GLY A 210 12.33 9.85 -1.86
C GLY A 210 13.21 10.72 -0.95
N PRO A 211 12.72 11.89 -0.51
CA PRO A 211 13.42 12.71 0.48
C PRO A 211 13.68 11.92 1.77
N TYR A 212 14.92 12.00 2.28
CA TYR A 212 15.40 11.33 3.50
C TYR A 212 15.43 9.80 3.45
N TYR A 213 15.20 9.17 2.28
CA TYR A 213 15.23 7.71 2.17
C TYR A 213 16.67 7.17 2.17
N GLU A 214 17.61 7.91 1.60
CA GLU A 214 19.01 7.54 1.66
C GLU A 214 19.55 7.60 3.09
N GLU A 215 19.16 8.60 3.86
CA GLU A 215 19.50 8.74 5.27
C GLU A 215 18.92 7.58 6.10
N LEU A 216 17.66 7.20 5.83
CA LEU A 216 17.03 6.04 6.47
C LEU A 216 17.76 4.74 6.16
N TYR A 217 18.19 4.55 4.90
CA TYR A 217 18.98 3.39 4.47
C TYR A 217 20.33 3.35 5.18
N ARG A 218 21.05 4.47 5.22
CA ARG A 218 22.32 4.61 5.93
C ARG A 218 22.15 4.35 7.44
N GLU A 219 21.12 4.94 8.08
CA GLU A 219 20.78 4.70 9.49
C GLU A 219 20.64 3.18 9.77
N SER A 220 19.96 2.46 8.89
CA SER A 220 19.72 1.02 9.06
C SER A 220 21.01 0.20 9.10
N GLN A 221 22.02 0.62 8.35
CA GLN A 221 23.33 -0.05 8.29
C GLN A 221 24.25 0.37 9.45
N GLU A 222 24.42 1.67 9.66
CA GLU A 222 25.40 2.22 10.60
C GLU A 222 24.98 2.05 12.07
N PHE A 223 23.71 2.22 12.38
CA PHE A 223 23.23 2.22 13.76
C PHE A 223 22.41 0.97 14.15
N HIS A 224 21.86 0.27 13.18
CA HIS A 224 21.00 -0.89 13.44
C HIS A 224 21.56 -2.22 12.93
N ASN A 225 22.76 -2.21 12.27
CA ASN A 225 23.42 -3.40 11.76
C ASN A 225 22.49 -4.31 10.92
N VAL A 226 21.68 -3.70 10.03
CA VAL A 226 20.84 -4.45 9.10
C VAL A 226 21.72 -4.98 7.97
N ASN A 227 21.61 -6.26 7.66
CA ASN A 227 22.38 -6.92 6.61
C ASN A 227 21.65 -6.86 5.28
N PHE A 228 22.34 -6.45 4.22
CA PHE A 228 21.80 -6.35 2.87
C PHE A 228 22.46 -7.37 1.94
N ILE A 229 21.68 -8.32 1.40
CA ILE A 229 22.13 -9.34 0.47
C ILE A 229 21.48 -9.09 -0.88
N ARG A 230 22.30 -8.78 -1.88
CA ARG A 230 21.81 -8.56 -3.24
C ARG A 230 21.57 -9.88 -3.92
N GLY A 231 20.29 -10.27 -4.00
CA GLY A 231 19.88 -11.51 -4.63
C GLY A 231 18.37 -11.73 -4.49
N LYS A 232 17.79 -12.42 -5.45
CA LYS A 232 16.39 -12.85 -5.36
C LYS A 232 16.34 -14.22 -4.68
N VAL A 233 15.60 -14.33 -3.58
CA VAL A 233 15.30 -15.62 -2.96
C VAL A 233 14.56 -16.49 -3.97
N SER A 234 15.07 -17.68 -4.25
CA SER A 234 14.52 -18.60 -5.23
C SER A 234 13.39 -19.45 -4.65
N GLU A 235 13.56 -19.90 -3.43
CA GLU A 235 12.58 -20.74 -2.72
C GLU A 235 12.79 -20.69 -1.21
N ALA A 236 11.72 -21.01 -0.48
CA ALA A 236 11.74 -21.31 0.93
C ALA A 236 11.27 -22.74 1.17
N SER A 237 11.83 -23.37 2.18
CA SER A 237 11.45 -24.71 2.66
C SER A 237 11.57 -24.77 4.19
N VAL A 238 11.16 -25.84 4.80
CA VAL A 238 11.43 -26.10 6.24
C VAL A 238 12.38 -27.28 6.39
N ASN A 239 13.27 -27.21 7.37
CA ASN A 239 14.14 -28.30 7.72
C ASN A 239 13.45 -29.26 8.72
N ILE A 240 14.15 -30.34 9.11
CA ILE A 240 13.64 -31.34 10.05
C ILE A 240 13.29 -30.77 11.44
N ASN A 241 13.86 -29.60 11.78
CA ASN A 241 13.60 -28.89 13.04
C ASN A 241 12.52 -27.80 12.88
N ASN A 242 11.76 -27.84 11.79
CA ASN A 242 10.72 -26.86 11.44
C ASN A 242 11.22 -25.40 11.34
N ARG A 243 12.51 -25.21 10.99
CA ARG A 243 13.07 -23.87 10.72
C ARG A 243 12.98 -23.55 9.24
N LEU A 244 12.66 -22.32 8.91
CA LEU A 244 12.65 -21.85 7.55
C LEU A 244 14.05 -21.86 6.97
N VAL A 245 14.20 -22.38 5.77
CA VAL A 245 15.46 -22.43 5.01
C VAL A 245 15.22 -21.77 3.66
N ILE A 246 15.96 -20.71 3.38
CA ILE A 246 15.91 -20.02 2.10
C ILE A 246 17.16 -20.32 1.26
N LYS A 247 16.98 -20.29 -0.06
CA LYS A 247 18.06 -20.33 -1.03
C LYS A 247 18.08 -19.03 -1.82
N VAL A 248 19.23 -18.43 -1.94
CA VAL A 248 19.47 -17.17 -2.67
C VAL A 248 20.84 -17.21 -3.29
N GLU A 249 21.01 -16.57 -4.46
CA GLU A 249 22.32 -16.27 -4.99
C GLU A 249 22.74 -14.89 -4.49
N ASP A 250 23.84 -14.82 -3.73
CA ASP A 250 24.48 -13.54 -3.40
C ASP A 250 25.25 -13.06 -4.64
N THR A 251 24.63 -12.16 -5.41
CA THR A 251 25.18 -11.69 -6.69
C THR A 251 26.40 -10.79 -6.53
N LEU A 252 26.65 -10.21 -5.34
CA LEU A 252 27.85 -9.44 -5.05
C LEU A 252 29.03 -10.36 -4.68
N ALA A 253 28.75 -11.42 -3.93
CA ALA A 253 29.76 -12.42 -3.58
C ALA A 253 29.94 -13.48 -4.67
N GLY A 254 29.07 -13.55 -5.68
CA GLY A 254 29.11 -14.51 -6.77
C GLY A 254 28.95 -15.97 -6.34
N ARG A 255 28.16 -16.22 -5.28
CA ARG A 255 28.00 -17.56 -4.73
C ARG A 255 26.58 -17.84 -4.22
N PRO A 256 26.14 -19.10 -4.29
CA PRO A 256 24.87 -19.48 -3.66
C PRO A 256 24.98 -19.42 -2.13
N LEU A 257 23.90 -18.97 -1.52
CA LEU A 257 23.74 -18.89 -0.07
C LEU A 257 22.51 -19.69 0.34
N LYS A 258 22.67 -20.51 1.37
CA LYS A 258 21.59 -21.18 2.09
C LYS A 258 21.56 -20.67 3.52
N MET A 259 20.41 -20.18 3.98
CA MET A 259 20.28 -19.56 5.29
C MET A 259 19.03 -20.06 6.02
N GLU A 260 19.16 -20.30 7.32
CA GLU A 260 18.02 -20.55 8.21
C GLU A 260 17.48 -19.22 8.75
N LEU A 261 16.16 -19.08 8.77
CA LEU A 261 15.44 -17.93 9.33
C LEU A 261 14.40 -18.42 10.35
N ASP A 262 14.12 -17.59 11.34
CA ASP A 262 13.03 -17.81 12.28
C ASP A 262 11.72 -17.21 11.76
N ILE A 263 11.78 -16.06 11.09
CA ILE A 263 10.65 -15.43 10.40
C ILE A 263 11.11 -14.97 9.02
N MET A 264 10.27 -15.17 8.01
CA MET A 264 10.42 -14.63 6.68
C MET A 264 9.29 -13.64 6.40
N VAL A 265 9.64 -12.38 6.11
CA VAL A 265 8.70 -11.30 5.82
C VAL A 265 8.68 -11.03 4.32
N LEU A 266 7.54 -11.19 3.70
CA LEU A 266 7.34 -10.92 2.29
C LEU A 266 6.94 -9.45 2.09
N MET A 267 7.82 -8.67 1.46
CA MET A 267 7.55 -7.27 1.11
C MET A 267 6.64 -7.23 -0.12
N VAL A 268 5.36 -7.42 0.12
CA VAL A 268 4.34 -7.56 -0.92
C VAL A 268 4.13 -6.26 -1.71
N GLY A 269 3.90 -6.41 -3.01
CA GLY A 269 3.66 -5.30 -3.92
C GLY A 269 2.26 -4.72 -3.82
N MET A 270 2.02 -3.69 -4.64
CA MET A 270 0.72 -3.04 -4.81
C MET A 270 0.07 -3.49 -6.11
N GLU A 271 -1.21 -3.81 -6.05
CA GLU A 271 -2.08 -4.01 -7.21
C GLU A 271 -3.24 -3.00 -7.13
N MET A 272 -3.87 -2.68 -8.25
CA MET A 272 -5.07 -1.85 -8.22
C MET A 272 -6.15 -2.51 -7.35
N ALA A 273 -6.80 -1.74 -6.50
CA ALA A 273 -7.85 -2.25 -5.63
C ALA A 273 -8.98 -2.95 -6.42
N GLY A 274 -9.45 -4.11 -5.93
CA GLY A 274 -10.49 -4.89 -6.60
C GLY A 274 -11.79 -4.12 -6.84
N ALA A 275 -12.20 -3.27 -5.89
CA ALA A 275 -13.33 -2.35 -6.06
C ALA A 275 -13.06 -1.32 -7.17
N GLY A 276 -11.82 -0.79 -7.25
CA GLY A 276 -11.40 0.12 -8.32
C GLY A 276 -11.42 -0.54 -9.70
N MET A 277 -11.02 -1.81 -9.81
CA MET A 277 -11.09 -2.57 -11.07
C MET A 277 -12.53 -2.71 -11.56
N LYS A 278 -13.45 -3.12 -10.67
CA LYS A 278 -14.88 -3.24 -11.00
C LYS A 278 -15.48 -1.90 -11.42
N LEU A 279 -15.13 -0.83 -10.71
CA LEU A 279 -15.56 0.53 -11.04
C LEU A 279 -15.03 0.98 -12.41
N ALA A 280 -13.77 0.67 -12.73
CA ALA A 280 -13.18 0.99 -14.03
C ALA A 280 -13.93 0.31 -15.18
N GLU A 281 -14.20 -0.98 -15.04
CA GLU A 281 -14.91 -1.78 -16.05
C GLU A 281 -16.35 -1.29 -16.25
N SER A 282 -17.10 -1.06 -15.17
CA SER A 282 -18.50 -0.63 -15.23
C SER A 282 -18.67 0.79 -15.76
N SER A 283 -17.64 1.66 -15.59
CA SER A 283 -17.68 3.07 -15.94
C SER A 283 -16.89 3.41 -17.23
N GLY A 284 -16.30 2.42 -17.90
CA GLY A 284 -15.53 2.62 -19.14
C GLY A 284 -14.20 3.35 -18.93
N MET A 285 -13.62 3.31 -17.71
CA MET A 285 -12.31 3.87 -17.44
C MET A 285 -11.22 2.91 -17.92
N LYS A 286 -10.23 3.44 -18.63
CA LYS A 286 -9.12 2.63 -19.16
C LYS A 286 -8.10 2.30 -18.07
N ARG A 287 -7.42 1.17 -18.24
CA ARG A 287 -6.26 0.76 -17.43
C ARG A 287 -5.00 0.76 -18.28
N GLY A 288 -3.92 1.29 -17.72
CA GLY A 288 -2.61 1.31 -18.35
C GLY A 288 -1.90 -0.05 -18.33
N ILE A 289 -0.71 -0.09 -18.91
CA ILE A 289 0.14 -1.29 -18.95
C ILE A 289 0.53 -1.79 -17.54
N ASN A 290 0.58 -0.90 -16.56
CA ASN A 290 0.80 -1.20 -15.15
C ASN A 290 -0.45 -1.77 -14.45
N ARG A 291 -1.58 -1.91 -15.16
CA ARG A 291 -2.89 -2.40 -14.70
C ARG A 291 -3.63 -1.45 -13.74
N PHE A 292 -3.10 -0.28 -13.44
CA PHE A 292 -3.77 0.82 -12.73
C PHE A 292 -4.57 1.69 -13.70
N LEU A 293 -5.38 2.64 -13.20
CA LEU A 293 -6.14 3.57 -14.03
C LEU A 293 -5.20 4.40 -14.91
N GLU A 294 -5.53 4.47 -16.19
CA GLU A 294 -4.77 5.27 -17.15
C GLU A 294 -5.19 6.74 -17.05
N THR A 295 -4.22 7.61 -16.88
CA THR A 295 -4.42 9.05 -16.84
C THR A 295 -4.40 9.65 -18.25
N ALA A 296 -5.04 10.80 -18.44
CA ALA A 296 -5.12 11.46 -19.75
C ALA A 296 -3.73 11.81 -20.29
N ASP A 297 -2.83 12.24 -19.41
CA ASP A 297 -1.43 12.52 -19.74
C ASP A 297 -0.57 12.41 -18.47
N HIS A 298 0.63 11.82 -18.60
CA HIS A 298 1.52 11.59 -17.47
C HIS A 298 2.23 12.86 -16.95
N HIS A 299 2.27 13.94 -17.74
CA HIS A 299 2.99 15.16 -17.41
C HIS A 299 2.06 16.27 -16.90
N TYR A 300 0.95 16.53 -17.60
CA TYR A 300 0.05 17.65 -17.28
C TYR A 300 -1.40 17.24 -17.00
N GLY A 301 -1.73 15.96 -17.11
CA GLY A 301 -3.06 15.42 -16.90
C GLY A 301 -3.05 14.16 -16.01
N ASN A 302 -2.11 14.08 -15.07
CA ASN A 302 -1.91 12.89 -14.22
C ASN A 302 -3.04 12.61 -13.22
N ASN A 303 -3.95 13.56 -13.04
CA ASN A 303 -5.18 13.45 -12.24
C ASN A 303 -6.46 13.42 -13.08
N LEU A 304 -6.36 13.42 -14.41
CA LEU A 304 -7.50 13.40 -15.33
C LEU A 304 -7.71 11.99 -15.87
N SER A 305 -8.96 11.54 -15.91
CA SER A 305 -9.32 10.23 -16.47
C SER A 305 -9.45 10.19 -18.00
N GLY A 306 -9.44 11.33 -18.66
CA GLY A 306 -9.87 11.46 -20.07
C GLY A 306 -11.41 11.40 -20.26
N ILE A 307 -12.19 11.16 -19.19
CA ILE A 307 -13.65 11.18 -19.19
C ILE A 307 -14.10 12.44 -18.44
N LYS A 308 -14.90 13.28 -19.09
CA LYS A 308 -15.38 14.54 -18.49
C LYS A 308 -16.10 14.28 -17.16
N GLY A 309 -15.70 15.03 -16.11
CA GLY A 309 -16.29 14.94 -14.78
C GLY A 309 -15.72 13.83 -13.90
N ILE A 310 -14.74 13.04 -14.39
CA ILE A 310 -14.05 12.01 -13.58
C ILE A 310 -12.59 12.40 -13.41
N PHE A 311 -12.14 12.46 -12.17
CA PHE A 311 -10.77 12.77 -11.77
C PHE A 311 -10.19 11.63 -10.94
N TYR A 312 -8.87 11.56 -10.83
CA TYR A 312 -8.15 10.55 -10.06
C TYR A 312 -7.34 11.18 -8.93
N ALA A 313 -7.22 10.48 -7.81
CA ALA A 313 -6.34 10.86 -6.72
C ALA A 313 -5.66 9.63 -6.08
N GLY A 314 -4.36 9.75 -5.81
CA GLY A 314 -3.58 8.73 -5.12
C GLY A 314 -3.29 7.49 -5.96
N THR A 315 -3.05 6.39 -5.27
CA THR A 315 -2.50 5.13 -5.81
C THR A 315 -3.40 4.36 -6.77
N CYS A 316 -4.62 4.81 -7.04
CA CYS A 316 -5.48 4.18 -8.05
C CYS A 316 -4.90 4.31 -9.48
N THR A 317 -3.98 5.24 -9.75
CA THR A 317 -3.34 5.45 -11.06
C THR A 317 -1.97 4.82 -11.20
N ALA A 318 -1.23 4.71 -10.11
CA ALA A 318 0.08 4.07 -10.07
C ALA A 318 0.53 3.85 -8.62
N PRO A 319 1.47 2.93 -8.36
CA PRO A 319 2.16 2.88 -7.08
C PRO A 319 2.87 4.20 -6.78
N MET A 320 2.65 4.74 -5.59
CA MET A 320 3.29 5.94 -5.07
C MET A 320 3.48 5.83 -3.55
N ASN A 321 4.38 6.64 -3.04
CA ASN A 321 4.75 6.77 -1.64
C ASN A 321 4.31 8.11 -1.08
#